data_0fd84361a134aa49d66dc581c2f51cd2
#
_entry.id   0fd84361a134aa49d66dc581c2f51cd2
#
_cell.length_a   1.000
_cell.length_b   1.000
_cell.length_c   1.000
_cell.angle_alpha   90.00
_cell.angle_beta   90.00
_cell.angle_gamma   90.00
#
_symmetry.space_group_name_H-M   'P 1'
#
loop_
_entity.id
_entity.type
_entity.pdbx_description
1 polymer ?
#
loop_
_entity_poly.entity_id
_entity_poly.type
_entity_poly.pdbx_seq_one_letter_code
_entity_poly.pdbx_strand_id
1 'polypeptide(L)'
;FSLYQDLTVEENLHFFATLFGTTVEDNYDAIKAIYSQIEPFKDRKAGALSGGMKQKLALCCALVHKPSVLFLDEPTTGVDPVSRKELWDILSLLKEREITIVASTPYLDEVRRCERVAFLSEGKIRGIGSPEKILHEFSDIFSPPNLEHADKHDKNKVGSTTENVIEVEHLVKAFGTFHAVDDISFTVRKGEIFGFLGANGAGKTTAMHMLTGLSQPTSGTGRVVGYDIRTDYEQIKKHIGYMSQKFSLYEDLTVAENISLFAGIYGMDDKEIKHKTDALLQRLNF
;
A
#
# COMPACT_ATOMS: atom_id res chain seq x y z
N PHE A 1 3.84 -5.73 -2.65
CA PHE A 1 3.44 -7.14 -2.69
C PHE A 1 2.80 -7.44 -4.03
N SER A 2 3.37 -8.39 -4.76
CA SER A 2 2.83 -8.86 -6.02
C SER A 2 2.23 -10.24 -5.80
N LEU A 3 1.01 -10.45 -6.28
CA LEU A 3 0.40 -11.78 -6.26
C LEU A 3 1.14 -12.71 -7.21
N TYR A 4 1.36 -13.93 -6.78
CA TYR A 4 1.84 -15.00 -7.64
C TYR A 4 0.69 -15.51 -8.49
N GLN A 5 0.73 -15.17 -9.79
CA GLN A 5 -0.38 -15.44 -10.72
C GLN A 5 -0.68 -16.93 -10.88
N ASP A 6 0.35 -17.77 -10.77
CA ASP A 6 0.26 -19.24 -10.91
C ASP A 6 -0.14 -19.96 -9.63
N LEU A 7 -0.02 -19.30 -8.48
CA LEU A 7 -0.51 -19.80 -7.21
C LEU A 7 -2.01 -19.56 -7.06
N THR A 8 -2.68 -20.45 -6.33
CA THR A 8 -4.08 -20.27 -5.93
C THR A 8 -4.22 -19.11 -4.93
N VAL A 9 -5.46 -18.75 -4.62
CA VAL A 9 -5.77 -17.75 -3.58
C VAL A 9 -5.20 -18.20 -2.24
N GLU A 10 -5.42 -19.46 -1.86
CA GLU A 10 -4.97 -20.05 -0.60
C GLU A 10 -3.44 -20.12 -0.51
N GLU A 11 -2.79 -20.57 -1.59
CA GLU A 11 -1.33 -20.64 -1.68
C GLU A 11 -0.67 -19.26 -1.58
N ASN A 12 -1.23 -18.22 -2.21
CA ASN A 12 -0.74 -16.85 -2.05
C ASN A 12 -0.79 -16.41 -0.58
N LEU A 13 -1.91 -16.64 0.11
CA LEU A 13 -2.04 -16.27 1.53
C LEU A 13 -1.04 -17.00 2.42
N HIS A 14 -0.91 -18.30 2.27
CA HIS A 14 0.06 -19.10 3.03
C HIS A 14 1.50 -18.67 2.74
N PHE A 15 1.80 -18.34 1.48
CA PHE A 15 3.11 -17.82 1.10
C PHE A 15 3.46 -16.57 1.89
N PHE A 16 2.57 -15.56 1.86
CA PHE A 16 2.83 -14.30 2.56
C PHE A 16 2.83 -14.47 4.09
N ALA A 17 1.94 -15.28 4.65
CA ALA A 17 1.95 -15.59 6.07
C ALA A 17 3.31 -16.20 6.49
N THR A 18 3.80 -17.18 5.73
CA THR A 18 5.10 -17.82 5.99
C THR A 18 6.26 -16.84 5.86
N LEU A 19 6.23 -15.95 4.86
CA LEU A 19 7.26 -14.92 4.66
C LEU A 19 7.41 -14.00 5.89
N PHE A 20 6.29 -13.69 6.55
CA PHE A 20 6.29 -12.88 7.78
C PHE A 20 6.39 -13.69 9.08
N GLY A 21 6.67 -14.99 8.99
CA GLY A 21 6.83 -15.85 10.16
C GLY A 21 5.56 -16.11 10.95
N THR A 22 4.39 -16.06 10.30
CA THR A 22 3.07 -16.32 10.88
C THR A 22 2.30 -17.38 10.09
N THR A 23 1.09 -17.70 10.52
CA THR A 23 0.16 -18.58 9.78
C THR A 23 -1.12 -17.82 9.44
N VAL A 24 -1.86 -18.32 8.45
CA VAL A 24 -3.17 -17.77 8.09
C VAL A 24 -4.16 -17.97 9.23
N GLU A 25 -4.09 -19.13 9.89
CA GLU A 25 -4.95 -19.53 10.99
C GLU A 25 -4.79 -18.60 12.21
N ASP A 26 -3.55 -18.28 12.61
CA ASP A 26 -3.25 -17.40 13.74
C ASP A 26 -3.75 -15.97 13.53
N ASN A 27 -3.84 -15.55 12.27
CA ASN A 27 -4.19 -14.19 11.91
C ASN A 27 -5.46 -14.08 11.06
N TYR A 28 -6.27 -15.15 11.00
CA TYR A 28 -7.49 -15.20 10.20
C TYR A 28 -8.43 -14.01 10.47
N ASP A 29 -8.57 -13.60 11.74
CA ASP A 29 -9.43 -12.48 12.12
C ASP A 29 -9.03 -11.15 11.47
N ALA A 30 -7.74 -10.96 11.15
CA ALA A 30 -7.26 -9.76 10.48
C ALA A 30 -7.80 -9.65 9.05
N ILE A 31 -7.95 -10.77 8.36
CA ILE A 31 -8.32 -10.83 6.94
C ILE A 31 -9.76 -11.32 6.70
N LYS A 32 -10.44 -11.89 7.71
CA LYS A 32 -11.74 -12.56 7.60
C LYS A 32 -12.78 -11.76 6.82
N ALA A 33 -12.94 -10.48 7.11
CA ALA A 33 -13.96 -9.63 6.49
C ALA A 33 -13.76 -9.48 4.96
N ILE A 34 -12.52 -9.63 4.49
CA ILE A 34 -12.13 -9.55 3.08
C ILE A 34 -12.07 -10.93 2.47
N TYR A 35 -11.39 -11.85 3.16
CA TYR A 35 -11.13 -13.20 2.68
C TYR A 35 -12.42 -14.00 2.45
N SER A 36 -13.42 -13.89 3.32
CA SER A 36 -14.72 -14.56 3.15
C SER A 36 -15.40 -14.29 1.80
N GLN A 37 -15.08 -13.17 1.14
CA GLN A 37 -15.63 -12.82 -0.17
C GLN A 37 -14.91 -13.54 -1.32
N ILE A 38 -13.68 -13.99 -1.12
CA ILE A 38 -12.86 -14.70 -2.12
C ILE A 38 -12.58 -16.14 -1.74
N GLU A 39 -12.87 -16.55 -0.53
CA GLU A 39 -12.72 -17.92 -0.01
C GLU A 39 -13.41 -18.99 -0.88
N PRO A 40 -14.62 -18.78 -1.45
CA PRO A 40 -15.22 -19.73 -2.39
C PRO A 40 -14.37 -20.03 -3.64
N PHE A 41 -13.35 -19.22 -3.89
CA PHE A 41 -12.42 -19.35 -5.02
C PHE A 41 -11.00 -19.68 -4.57
N LYS A 42 -10.82 -20.21 -3.35
CA LYS A 42 -9.51 -20.44 -2.73
C LYS A 42 -8.58 -21.32 -3.57
N ASP A 43 -9.13 -22.29 -4.29
CA ASP A 43 -8.39 -23.21 -5.17
C ASP A 43 -8.16 -22.64 -6.58
N ARG A 44 -8.65 -21.43 -6.88
CA ARG A 44 -8.46 -20.78 -8.18
C ARG A 44 -7.13 -20.04 -8.23
N LYS A 45 -6.38 -20.18 -9.33
CA LYS A 45 -5.15 -19.43 -9.56
C LYS A 45 -5.41 -17.91 -9.55
N ALA A 46 -4.52 -17.15 -8.92
CA ALA A 46 -4.64 -15.69 -8.84
C ALA A 46 -4.70 -15.04 -10.22
N GLY A 47 -3.99 -15.57 -11.22
CA GLY A 47 -4.07 -15.14 -12.61
C GLY A 47 -5.47 -15.16 -13.22
N ALA A 48 -6.31 -16.10 -12.79
CA ALA A 48 -7.68 -16.30 -13.29
C ALA A 48 -8.76 -15.51 -12.51
N LEU A 49 -8.36 -14.70 -11.53
CA LEU A 49 -9.27 -13.84 -10.77
C LEU A 49 -9.60 -12.56 -11.53
N SER A 50 -10.79 -11.99 -11.26
CA SER A 50 -11.12 -10.63 -11.71
C SER A 50 -10.23 -9.58 -11.04
N GLY A 51 -10.14 -8.36 -11.61
CA GLY A 51 -9.35 -7.27 -11.03
C GLY A 51 -9.71 -6.99 -9.56
N GLY A 52 -10.99 -6.87 -9.22
CA GLY A 52 -11.45 -6.65 -7.85
C GLY A 52 -11.12 -7.81 -6.90
N MET A 53 -11.18 -9.07 -7.37
CA MET A 53 -10.77 -10.22 -6.57
C MET A 53 -9.25 -10.25 -6.33
N LYS A 54 -8.45 -9.89 -7.33
CA LYS A 54 -6.99 -9.75 -7.18
C LYS A 54 -6.64 -8.68 -6.14
N GLN A 55 -7.35 -7.55 -6.13
CA GLN A 55 -7.17 -6.49 -5.14
C GLN A 55 -7.50 -6.98 -3.72
N LYS A 56 -8.62 -7.69 -3.55
CA LYS A 56 -9.00 -8.27 -2.27
C LYS A 56 -7.95 -9.27 -1.76
N LEU A 57 -7.45 -10.14 -2.64
CA LEU A 57 -6.38 -11.08 -2.30
C LEU A 57 -5.09 -10.36 -1.91
N ALA A 58 -4.66 -9.36 -2.69
CA ALA A 58 -3.46 -8.57 -2.38
C ALA A 58 -3.59 -7.86 -1.03
N LEU A 59 -4.77 -7.33 -0.72
CA LEU A 59 -5.04 -6.70 0.55
C LEU A 59 -4.98 -7.72 1.71
N CYS A 60 -5.54 -8.93 1.54
CA CYS A 60 -5.40 -10.01 2.52
C CYS A 60 -3.94 -10.38 2.76
N CYS A 61 -3.15 -10.53 1.70
CA CYS A 61 -1.72 -10.81 1.80
C CYS A 61 -0.95 -9.70 2.54
N ALA A 62 -1.32 -8.44 2.31
CA ALA A 62 -0.71 -7.29 2.99
C ALA A 62 -1.13 -7.14 4.45
N LEU A 63 -2.23 -7.77 4.87
CA LEU A 63 -2.80 -7.68 6.22
C LEU A 63 -2.51 -8.91 7.10
N VAL A 64 -2.12 -10.05 6.50
CA VAL A 64 -2.00 -11.33 7.21
C VAL A 64 -1.02 -11.30 8.40
N HIS A 65 -0.07 -10.38 8.39
CA HIS A 65 0.91 -10.20 9.48
C HIS A 65 0.55 -9.07 10.47
N LYS A 66 -0.70 -8.53 10.37
CA LYS A 66 -1.23 -7.46 11.24
C LYS A 66 -0.34 -6.20 11.26
N PRO A 67 -0.12 -5.54 10.12
CA PRO A 67 0.73 -4.35 10.06
C PRO A 67 0.10 -3.16 10.80
N SER A 68 0.93 -2.27 11.33
CA SER A 68 0.47 -0.99 11.93
C SER A 68 0.16 0.07 10.87
N VAL A 69 0.81 0.00 9.72
CA VAL A 69 0.63 0.92 8.60
C VAL A 69 0.46 0.14 7.30
N LEU A 70 -0.54 0.49 6.52
CA LEU A 70 -0.83 -0.08 5.21
C LEU A 70 -0.56 0.97 4.11
N PHE A 71 0.37 0.69 3.23
CA PHE A 71 0.64 1.49 2.04
C PHE A 71 -0.05 0.89 0.83
N LEU A 72 -0.83 1.71 0.12
CA LEU A 72 -1.61 1.33 -1.05
C LEU A 72 -1.24 2.23 -2.23
N ASP A 73 -0.50 1.68 -3.19
CA ASP A 73 -0.08 2.45 -4.36
C ASP A 73 -1.07 2.24 -5.51
N GLU A 74 -1.92 3.26 -5.73
CA GLU A 74 -3.00 3.28 -6.72
C GLU A 74 -3.87 2.00 -6.71
N PRO A 75 -4.43 1.62 -5.55
CA PRO A 75 -5.03 0.30 -5.34
C PRO A 75 -6.25 0.01 -6.21
N THR A 76 -6.82 1.02 -6.85
CA THR A 76 -8.04 0.92 -7.65
C THR A 76 -7.80 1.09 -9.15
N THR A 77 -6.55 1.25 -9.58
CA THR A 77 -6.21 1.38 -10.99
C THR A 77 -6.56 0.10 -11.75
N GLY A 78 -7.37 0.23 -12.80
CA GLY A 78 -7.85 -0.90 -13.61
C GLY A 78 -8.96 -1.73 -12.95
N VAL A 79 -9.57 -1.25 -11.88
CA VAL A 79 -10.69 -1.88 -11.18
C VAL A 79 -12.01 -1.22 -11.57
N ASP A 80 -13.07 -2.01 -11.74
CA ASP A 80 -14.41 -1.52 -12.04
C ASP A 80 -14.99 -0.67 -10.90
N PRO A 81 -15.96 0.23 -11.17
CA PRO A 81 -16.48 1.17 -10.17
C PRO A 81 -17.11 0.50 -8.93
N VAL A 82 -17.72 -0.68 -9.10
CA VAL A 82 -18.37 -1.40 -7.98
C VAL A 82 -17.30 -1.96 -7.05
N SER A 83 -16.32 -2.68 -7.60
CA SER A 83 -15.19 -3.24 -6.84
C SER A 83 -14.32 -2.14 -6.20
N ARG A 84 -14.21 -0.97 -6.85
CA ARG A 84 -13.53 0.21 -6.30
C ARG A 84 -14.24 0.71 -5.03
N LYS A 85 -15.56 0.86 -5.08
CA LYS A 85 -16.35 1.25 -3.91
C LYS A 85 -16.19 0.25 -2.76
N GLU A 86 -16.32 -1.04 -3.06
CA GLU A 86 -16.16 -2.11 -2.06
C GLU A 86 -14.78 -2.07 -1.39
N LEU A 87 -13.70 -1.82 -2.15
CA LEU A 87 -12.36 -1.69 -1.60
C LEU A 87 -12.28 -0.55 -0.58
N TRP A 88 -12.81 0.64 -0.92
CA TRP A 88 -12.80 1.78 -0.01
C TRP A 88 -13.68 1.55 1.23
N ASP A 89 -14.79 0.84 1.10
CA ASP A 89 -15.62 0.46 2.24
C ASP A 89 -14.85 -0.50 3.18
N ILE A 90 -14.07 -1.43 2.64
CA ILE A 90 -13.14 -2.29 3.39
C ILE A 90 -12.07 -1.46 4.11
N LEU A 91 -11.44 -0.49 3.43
CA LEU A 91 -10.41 0.37 4.03
C LEU A 91 -10.97 1.18 5.20
N SER A 92 -12.22 1.63 5.11
CA SER A 92 -12.90 2.31 6.22
C SER A 92 -13.08 1.40 7.46
N LEU A 93 -13.39 0.11 7.25
CA LEU A 93 -13.46 -0.89 8.33
C LEU A 93 -12.09 -1.19 8.96
N LEU A 94 -11.02 -1.19 8.16
CA LEU A 94 -9.66 -1.39 8.67
C LEU A 94 -9.21 -0.24 9.58
N LYS A 95 -9.63 0.98 9.27
CA LYS A 95 -9.40 2.14 10.11
C LYS A 95 -10.01 1.97 11.51
N GLU A 96 -11.23 1.42 11.62
CA GLU A 96 -11.88 1.14 12.92
C GLU A 96 -11.05 0.18 13.80
N ARG A 97 -10.11 -0.56 13.17
CA ARG A 97 -9.14 -1.43 13.85
C ARG A 97 -7.79 -0.75 14.11
N GLU A 98 -7.75 0.58 14.07
CA GLU A 98 -6.55 1.41 14.30
C GLU A 98 -5.40 1.18 13.30
N ILE A 99 -5.65 0.60 12.12
CA ILE A 99 -4.66 0.49 11.05
C ILE A 99 -4.55 1.85 10.36
N THR A 100 -3.35 2.41 10.33
CA THR A 100 -3.06 3.63 9.58
C THR A 100 -2.95 3.30 8.10
N ILE A 101 -3.60 4.09 7.22
CA ILE A 101 -3.61 3.82 5.79
C ILE A 101 -3.03 5.02 5.04
N VAL A 102 -2.06 4.76 4.18
CA VAL A 102 -1.50 5.73 3.23
C VAL A 102 -1.81 5.24 1.82
N ALA A 103 -2.70 5.93 1.13
CA ALA A 103 -3.12 5.55 -0.21
C ALA A 103 -2.73 6.61 -1.24
N SER A 104 -2.13 6.19 -2.36
CA SER A 104 -1.98 7.07 -3.52
C SER A 104 -3.15 6.88 -4.47
N THR A 105 -3.61 7.96 -5.08
CA THR A 105 -4.65 7.92 -6.10
C THR A 105 -4.54 9.10 -7.07
N PRO A 106 -4.84 8.89 -8.36
CA PRO A 106 -5.08 9.99 -9.31
C PRO A 106 -6.57 10.39 -9.35
N TYR A 107 -7.46 9.72 -8.62
CA TYR A 107 -8.90 9.88 -8.72
C TYR A 107 -9.46 10.79 -7.63
N LEU A 108 -10.18 11.85 -8.03
CA LEU A 108 -10.73 12.86 -7.11
C LEU A 108 -11.88 12.36 -6.25
N ASP A 109 -12.66 11.42 -6.76
CA ASP A 109 -13.76 10.79 -6.03
C ASP A 109 -13.25 9.97 -4.83
N GLU A 110 -12.08 9.38 -4.95
CA GLU A 110 -11.43 8.62 -3.88
C GLU A 110 -10.86 9.51 -2.77
N VAL A 111 -10.37 10.70 -3.16
CA VAL A 111 -9.83 11.68 -2.21
C VAL A 111 -10.81 12.00 -1.08
N ARG A 112 -12.11 12.04 -1.37
CA ARG A 112 -13.17 12.28 -0.38
C ARG A 112 -13.30 11.19 0.68
N ARG A 113 -12.69 10.02 0.45
CA ARG A 113 -12.64 8.89 1.39
C ARG A 113 -11.47 9.00 2.38
N CYS A 114 -10.52 9.89 2.11
CA CYS A 114 -9.40 10.15 3.00
C CYS A 114 -9.78 11.20 4.07
N GLU A 115 -9.08 11.22 5.19
CA GLU A 115 -9.25 12.24 6.23
C GLU A 115 -8.36 13.44 5.98
N ARG A 116 -7.16 13.18 5.49
CA ARG A 116 -6.21 14.19 5.06
C ARG A 116 -5.61 13.79 3.72
N VAL A 117 -5.28 14.80 2.94
CA VAL A 117 -4.76 14.63 1.59
C VAL A 117 -3.55 15.53 1.40
N ALA A 118 -2.50 14.99 0.82
CA ALA A 118 -1.39 15.74 0.25
C ALA A 118 -1.51 15.76 -1.27
N PHE A 119 -1.60 16.93 -1.86
CA PHE A 119 -1.57 17.08 -3.32
C PHE A 119 -0.14 17.19 -3.81
N LEU A 120 0.29 16.20 -4.60
CA LEU A 120 1.60 16.14 -5.22
C LEU A 120 1.54 16.58 -6.69
N SER A 121 2.44 17.44 -7.07
CA SER A 121 2.66 17.86 -8.46
C SER A 121 4.13 18.15 -8.68
N GLU A 122 4.72 17.63 -9.74
CA GLU A 122 6.13 17.83 -10.10
C GLU A 122 7.10 17.51 -8.94
N GLY A 123 6.84 16.42 -8.22
CA GLY A 123 7.65 15.96 -7.10
C GLY A 123 7.48 16.74 -5.79
N LYS A 124 6.65 17.78 -5.77
CA LYS A 124 6.43 18.66 -4.60
C LYS A 124 5.03 18.49 -4.02
N ILE A 125 4.91 18.66 -2.71
CA ILE A 125 3.61 18.82 -2.07
C ILE A 125 3.17 20.27 -2.28
N ARG A 126 2.06 20.45 -3.01
CA ARG A 126 1.45 21.77 -3.29
C ARG A 126 0.47 22.20 -2.20
N GLY A 127 -0.10 21.26 -1.48
CA GLY A 127 -1.00 21.50 -0.35
C GLY A 127 -1.26 20.26 0.46
N ILE A 128 -1.55 20.44 1.75
CA ILE A 128 -1.99 19.38 2.67
C ILE A 128 -3.20 19.90 3.45
N GLY A 129 -4.24 19.07 3.55
CA GLY A 129 -5.43 19.43 4.31
C GLY A 129 -6.55 18.41 4.22
N SER A 130 -7.75 18.80 4.62
CA SER A 130 -8.93 17.98 4.38
C SER A 130 -9.23 17.88 2.88
N PRO A 131 -9.92 16.82 2.46
CA PRO A 131 -10.34 16.65 1.07
C PRO A 131 -11.01 17.91 0.48
N GLU A 132 -11.94 18.50 1.23
CA GLU A 132 -12.69 19.68 0.78
C GLU A 132 -11.77 20.87 0.57
N LYS A 133 -10.81 21.10 1.49
CA LYS A 133 -9.82 22.17 1.36
C LYS A 133 -8.99 21.99 0.10
N ILE A 134 -8.43 20.80 -0.12
CA ILE A 134 -7.56 20.52 -1.27
C ILE A 134 -8.34 20.61 -2.58
N LEU A 135 -9.53 20.03 -2.65
CA LEU A 135 -10.37 20.09 -3.86
C LEU A 135 -10.82 21.51 -4.19
N HIS A 136 -11.06 22.36 -3.19
CA HIS A 136 -11.42 23.76 -3.39
C HIS A 136 -10.21 24.59 -3.82
N GLU A 137 -9.07 24.47 -3.11
CA GLU A 137 -7.85 25.23 -3.35
C GLU A 137 -7.25 24.97 -4.74
N PHE A 138 -7.38 23.75 -5.25
CA PHE A 138 -6.85 23.32 -6.54
C PHE A 138 -7.94 22.99 -7.57
N SER A 139 -9.14 23.57 -7.40
CA SER A 139 -10.29 23.35 -8.29
C SER A 139 -9.96 23.59 -9.76
N ASP A 140 -9.17 24.60 -10.08
CA ASP A 140 -8.80 24.95 -11.45
C ASP A 140 -7.94 23.87 -12.14
N ILE A 141 -7.21 23.07 -11.35
CA ILE A 141 -6.40 21.97 -11.87
C ILE A 141 -7.27 20.70 -12.07
N PHE A 142 -8.31 20.54 -11.24
CA PHE A 142 -9.11 19.32 -11.19
C PHE A 142 -10.44 19.42 -11.94
N SER A 143 -10.91 20.62 -12.27
CA SER A 143 -12.19 20.79 -12.96
C SER A 143 -12.01 20.88 -14.47
N PRO A 144 -12.56 19.91 -15.26
CA PRO A 144 -13.13 20.29 -16.52
C PRO A 144 -14.39 21.14 -16.24
N PRO A 145 -14.74 22.12 -17.08
CA PRO A 145 -15.90 22.97 -16.85
C PRO A 145 -17.17 22.10 -16.85
N ASN A 146 -17.90 22.13 -15.75
CA ASN A 146 -19.18 21.45 -15.45
C ASN A 146 -19.09 20.05 -14.82
N LEU A 147 -19.22 20.04 -13.49
CA LEU A 147 -19.95 19.00 -12.74
C LEU A 147 -20.24 19.53 -11.32
N GLU A 148 -21.43 20.12 -11.16
CA GLU A 148 -22.07 20.28 -9.85
C GLU A 148 -22.68 18.93 -9.47
N HIS A 149 -22.32 18.42 -8.31
CA HIS A 149 -23.15 17.76 -7.29
C HIS A 149 -22.28 16.97 -6.33
N ALA A 150 -22.18 17.48 -5.11
CA ALA A 150 -21.47 16.82 -4.02
C ALA A 150 -22.46 16.29 -3.00
N ASP A 151 -22.47 14.98 -2.80
CA ASP A 151 -23.14 14.34 -1.67
C ASP A 151 -22.43 14.68 -0.35
N LYS A 152 -23.22 15.12 0.62
CA LYS A 152 -22.78 15.41 1.97
C LYS A 152 -22.57 14.08 2.71
N HIS A 153 -21.33 13.74 2.99
CA HIS A 153 -21.02 12.65 3.92
C HIS A 153 -20.77 13.17 5.34
N ASP A 154 -21.36 12.46 6.27
CA ASP A 154 -21.42 12.73 7.71
C ASP A 154 -20.04 12.88 8.37
N LYS A 155 -19.90 13.92 9.18
CA LYS A 155 -18.73 14.15 10.03
C LYS A 155 -18.84 13.27 11.26
N ASN A 156 -18.34 12.06 11.24
CA ASN A 156 -18.10 11.30 12.46
C ASN A 156 -16.76 11.68 13.08
N LYS A 157 -16.83 12.12 14.33
CA LYS A 157 -15.69 12.52 15.17
C LYS A 157 -14.75 11.35 15.35
N VAL A 158 -13.55 11.48 14.83
CA VAL A 158 -12.42 10.58 15.12
C VAL A 158 -11.80 11.04 16.43
N GLY A 159 -11.62 10.10 17.36
CA GLY A 159 -10.79 10.32 18.53
C GLY A 159 -9.38 10.66 18.09
N SER A 160 -8.93 11.90 18.33
CA SER A 160 -7.61 12.36 17.91
C SER A 160 -6.55 11.78 18.85
N THR A 161 -5.93 10.67 18.46
CA THR A 161 -4.60 10.35 18.95
C THR A 161 -3.64 11.37 18.34
N THR A 162 -2.85 12.03 19.19
CA THR A 162 -1.85 13.03 18.77
C THR A 162 -0.55 12.39 18.29
N GLU A 163 -0.47 11.07 18.24
CA GLU A 163 0.72 10.31 17.88
C GLU A 163 0.91 10.26 16.36
N ASN A 164 2.05 10.76 15.88
CA ASN A 164 2.44 10.60 14.49
C ASN A 164 3.09 9.24 14.28
N VAL A 165 2.65 8.50 13.28
CA VAL A 165 3.28 7.22 12.87
C VAL A 165 4.17 7.40 11.65
N ILE A 166 4.01 8.49 10.91
CA ILE A 166 4.93 8.89 9.83
C ILE A 166 5.28 10.36 10.03
N GLU A 167 6.58 10.65 9.97
CA GLU A 167 7.13 12.00 10.04
C GLU A 167 8.15 12.14 8.93
N VAL A 168 8.03 13.18 8.11
CA VAL A 168 8.89 13.43 6.94
C VAL A 168 9.28 14.90 6.93
N GLU A 169 10.57 15.16 6.80
CA GLU A 169 11.13 16.51 6.74
C GLU A 169 12.13 16.64 5.59
N HIS A 170 11.85 17.58 4.70
CA HIS A 170 12.72 17.94 3.56
C HIS A 170 13.17 16.77 2.70
N LEU A 171 12.26 15.79 2.48
CA LEU A 171 12.58 14.55 1.77
C LEU A 171 12.74 14.80 0.28
N VAL A 172 13.88 14.37 -0.28
CA VAL A 172 14.23 14.52 -1.69
C VAL A 172 14.63 13.17 -2.30
N LYS A 173 14.19 12.92 -3.52
CA LYS A 173 14.70 11.85 -4.39
C LYS A 173 15.06 12.40 -5.75
N ALA A 174 16.35 12.41 -6.05
CA ALA A 174 16.89 12.82 -7.34
C ALA A 174 17.45 11.64 -8.13
N PHE A 175 17.26 11.66 -9.43
CA PHE A 175 17.87 10.77 -10.42
C PHE A 175 18.65 11.65 -11.42
N GLY A 176 19.95 11.84 -11.18
CA GLY A 176 20.75 12.83 -11.90
C GLY A 176 20.20 14.25 -11.64
N THR A 177 19.82 14.95 -12.69
CA THR A 177 19.24 16.30 -12.61
C THR A 177 17.72 16.32 -12.40
N PHE A 178 17.05 15.16 -12.51
CA PHE A 178 15.61 15.05 -12.34
C PHE A 178 15.26 14.77 -10.88
N HIS A 179 14.42 15.62 -10.28
CA HIS A 179 13.89 15.45 -8.94
C HIS A 179 12.50 14.78 -9.01
N ALA A 180 12.44 13.49 -8.75
CA ALA A 180 11.17 12.75 -8.70
C ALA A 180 10.34 13.12 -7.45
N VAL A 181 11.03 13.43 -6.35
CA VAL A 181 10.46 14.02 -5.14
C VAL A 181 11.39 15.17 -4.75
N ASP A 182 10.83 16.35 -4.50
CA ASP A 182 11.57 17.59 -4.32
C ASP A 182 11.08 18.35 -3.09
N ASP A 183 11.80 18.18 -1.99
CA ASP A 183 11.60 18.90 -0.71
C ASP A 183 10.19 18.73 -0.12
N ILE A 184 9.74 17.50 0.09
CA ILE A 184 8.44 17.24 0.72
C ILE A 184 8.56 17.08 2.23
N SER A 185 7.60 17.68 2.96
CA SER A 185 7.48 17.57 4.42
C SER A 185 6.03 17.36 4.80
N PHE A 186 5.74 16.34 5.62
CA PHE A 186 4.39 16.02 6.11
C PHE A 186 4.44 15.05 7.29
N THR A 187 3.31 14.91 7.97
CA THR A 187 3.11 13.91 9.03
C THR A 187 1.84 13.10 8.78
N VAL A 188 1.80 11.86 9.26
CA VAL A 188 0.61 11.00 9.25
C VAL A 188 0.34 10.53 10.68
N ARG A 189 -0.89 10.69 11.14
CA ARG A 189 -1.31 10.30 12.50
C ARG A 189 -1.69 8.83 12.53
N LYS A 190 -1.56 8.24 13.71
CA LYS A 190 -2.03 6.87 13.95
C LYS A 190 -3.54 6.74 13.66
N GLY A 191 -3.91 5.72 12.89
CA GLY A 191 -5.30 5.40 12.57
C GLY A 191 -5.96 6.33 11.56
N GLU A 192 -5.24 7.28 10.91
CA GLU A 192 -5.84 8.10 9.84
C GLU A 192 -5.70 7.45 8.46
N ILE A 193 -6.62 7.79 7.57
CA ILE A 193 -6.48 7.53 6.13
C ILE A 193 -5.90 8.78 5.48
N PHE A 194 -4.64 8.70 5.06
CA PHE A 194 -3.90 9.78 4.41
C PHE A 194 -3.76 9.51 2.91
N GLY A 195 -4.19 10.43 2.08
CA GLY A 195 -4.16 10.31 0.63
C GLY A 195 -3.03 11.11 -0.03
N PHE A 196 -2.25 10.48 -0.90
CA PHE A 196 -1.40 11.16 -1.87
C PHE A 196 -2.17 11.35 -3.18
N LEU A 197 -2.66 12.56 -3.42
CA LEU A 197 -3.31 12.94 -4.68
C LEU A 197 -2.27 13.48 -5.67
N GLY A 198 -2.39 13.13 -6.93
CA GLY A 198 -1.56 13.70 -8.00
C GLY A 198 -1.63 12.89 -9.29
N ALA A 199 -1.29 13.52 -10.40
CA ALA A 199 -1.20 12.86 -11.70
C ALA A 199 -0.12 11.77 -11.73
N ASN A 200 -0.15 10.92 -12.77
CA ASN A 200 0.92 9.96 -12.98
C ASN A 200 2.25 10.68 -13.22
N GLY A 201 3.32 10.20 -12.60
CA GLY A 201 4.62 10.86 -12.62
C GLY A 201 4.82 11.99 -11.59
N ALA A 202 3.82 12.31 -10.76
CA ALA A 202 3.92 13.36 -9.74
C ALA A 202 4.84 13.04 -8.55
N GLY A 203 5.40 11.82 -8.48
CA GLY A 203 6.30 11.40 -7.40
C GLY A 203 5.66 10.54 -6.31
N LYS A 204 4.35 10.22 -6.38
CA LYS A 204 3.62 9.46 -5.35
C LYS A 204 4.28 8.11 -5.03
N THR A 205 4.46 7.26 -6.04
CA THR A 205 5.12 5.95 -5.89
C THR A 205 6.55 6.08 -5.37
N THR A 206 7.30 7.08 -5.85
CA THR A 206 8.67 7.34 -5.38
C THR A 206 8.70 7.73 -3.90
N ALA A 207 7.77 8.57 -3.45
CA ALA A 207 7.63 8.92 -2.04
C ALA A 207 7.29 7.68 -1.20
N MET A 208 6.33 6.85 -1.63
CA MET A 208 5.99 5.60 -0.95
C MET A 208 7.17 4.62 -0.88
N HIS A 209 7.95 4.47 -1.97
CA HIS A 209 9.12 3.61 -1.96
C HIS A 209 10.19 4.06 -0.96
N MET A 210 10.36 5.37 -0.75
CA MET A 210 11.27 5.86 0.29
C MET A 210 10.76 5.54 1.69
N LEU A 211 9.46 5.74 1.94
CA LEU A 211 8.84 5.47 3.24
C LEU A 211 8.81 3.98 3.62
N THR A 212 8.71 3.11 2.62
CA THR A 212 8.70 1.65 2.81
C THR A 212 10.09 1.02 2.83
N GLY A 213 11.15 1.85 2.67
CA GLY A 213 12.53 1.37 2.63
C GLY A 213 12.92 0.66 1.34
N LEU A 214 12.09 0.74 0.28
CA LEU A 214 12.40 0.18 -1.04
C LEU A 214 13.37 1.07 -1.85
N SER A 215 13.49 2.34 -1.50
CA SER A 215 14.39 3.28 -2.14
C SER A 215 14.98 4.24 -1.12
N GLN A 216 16.30 4.44 -1.17
CA GLN A 216 16.97 5.41 -0.30
C GLN A 216 16.69 6.84 -0.76
N PRO A 217 16.38 7.80 0.12
CA PRO A 217 16.29 9.21 -0.23
C PRO A 217 17.66 9.80 -0.57
N THR A 218 17.66 10.81 -1.43
CA THR A 218 18.88 11.59 -1.75
C THR A 218 19.25 12.50 -0.58
N SER A 219 18.24 13.18 0.00
CA SER A 219 18.40 14.03 1.20
C SER A 219 17.09 14.09 2.00
N GLY A 220 17.11 14.79 3.13
CA GLY A 220 15.97 14.87 4.05
C GLY A 220 15.93 13.72 5.04
N THR A 221 14.95 13.72 5.92
CA THR A 221 14.74 12.70 6.96
C THR A 221 13.32 12.18 6.91
N GLY A 222 13.13 10.97 7.44
CA GLY A 222 11.81 10.38 7.59
C GLY A 222 11.80 9.28 8.62
N ARG A 223 10.67 9.16 9.33
CA ARG A 223 10.42 8.06 10.27
C ARG A 223 9.08 7.41 9.96
N VAL A 224 9.03 6.11 10.05
CA VAL A 224 7.82 5.30 9.91
C VAL A 224 7.74 4.35 11.09
N VAL A 225 6.67 4.43 11.86
CA VAL A 225 6.47 3.66 13.11
C VAL A 225 7.66 3.82 14.08
N GLY A 226 8.21 5.05 14.16
CA GLY A 226 9.35 5.38 15.01
C GLY A 226 10.73 5.00 14.43
N TYR A 227 10.80 4.24 13.34
CA TYR A 227 12.03 3.80 12.69
C TYR A 227 12.49 4.76 11.60
N ASP A 228 13.81 5.00 11.49
CA ASP A 228 14.40 5.83 10.45
C ASP A 228 14.40 5.11 9.08
N ILE A 229 13.93 5.81 8.02
CA ILE A 229 13.82 5.23 6.66
C ILE A 229 15.17 4.92 6.01
N ARG A 230 16.29 5.45 6.53
CA ARG A 230 17.63 5.23 5.98
C ARG A 230 18.35 4.07 6.65
N THR A 231 18.24 3.98 7.97
CA THR A 231 19.01 3.02 8.79
C THR A 231 18.20 1.80 9.20
N ASP A 232 16.89 1.97 9.43
CA ASP A 232 16.07 0.95 10.07
C ASP A 232 15.03 0.33 9.12
N TYR A 233 15.28 0.40 7.81
CA TYR A 233 14.33 -0.04 6.77
C TYR A 233 13.90 -1.50 6.92
N GLU A 234 14.74 -2.38 7.49
CA GLU A 234 14.38 -3.77 7.79
C GLU A 234 13.33 -3.86 8.91
N GLN A 235 13.39 -2.96 9.89
CA GLN A 235 12.37 -2.90 10.93
C GLN A 235 11.07 -2.33 10.38
N ILE A 236 11.15 -1.29 9.54
CA ILE A 236 9.98 -0.71 8.88
C ILE A 236 9.20 -1.80 8.14
N LYS A 237 9.86 -2.61 7.32
CA LYS A 237 9.23 -3.69 6.52
C LYS A 237 8.42 -4.67 7.38
N LYS A 238 8.83 -4.93 8.63
CA LYS A 238 8.11 -5.85 9.54
C LYS A 238 6.81 -5.27 10.08
N HIS A 239 6.65 -3.94 10.06
CA HIS A 239 5.52 -3.23 10.68
C HIS A 239 4.54 -2.65 9.65
N ILE A 240 4.88 -2.69 8.36
CA ILE A 240 4.06 -2.13 7.29
C ILE A 240 3.50 -3.22 6.39
N GLY A 241 2.31 -2.98 5.82
CA GLY A 241 1.83 -3.66 4.64
C GLY A 241 2.00 -2.76 3.41
N TYR A 242 2.38 -3.31 2.28
CA TYR A 242 2.51 -2.58 1.03
C TYR A 242 1.79 -3.29 -0.10
N MET A 243 0.93 -2.58 -0.80
CA MET A 243 0.25 -3.06 -2.00
C MET A 243 0.64 -2.17 -3.18
N SER A 244 1.37 -2.75 -4.13
CA SER A 244 1.83 -2.04 -5.32
C SER A 244 0.73 -1.92 -6.38
N GLN A 245 0.84 -0.90 -7.24
CA GLN A 245 -0.05 -0.66 -8.38
C GLN A 245 -0.10 -1.84 -9.37
N LYS A 246 1.05 -2.45 -9.63
CA LYS A 246 1.16 -3.60 -10.54
C LYS A 246 1.44 -4.87 -9.73
N PHE A 247 0.71 -5.92 -10.05
CA PHE A 247 1.03 -7.27 -9.59
C PHE A 247 2.17 -7.80 -10.46
N SER A 248 3.39 -7.35 -10.22
CA SER A 248 4.52 -7.72 -11.05
C SER A 248 5.45 -8.67 -10.32
N LEU A 249 5.30 -9.95 -10.62
CA LEU A 249 6.45 -10.84 -10.64
C LEU A 249 7.30 -10.50 -11.86
N TYR A 250 8.57 -10.78 -11.79
CA TYR A 250 9.43 -10.75 -12.95
C TYR A 250 9.03 -11.97 -13.81
N GLU A 251 8.33 -11.69 -14.92
CA GLU A 251 7.79 -12.73 -15.80
C GLU A 251 8.93 -13.58 -16.45
N ASP A 252 10.12 -13.01 -16.55
CA ASP A 252 11.32 -13.67 -17.06
C ASP A 252 12.03 -14.56 -16.03
N LEU A 253 11.62 -14.53 -14.75
CA LEU A 253 12.19 -15.34 -13.69
C LEU A 253 11.25 -16.51 -13.32
N THR A 254 11.86 -17.66 -13.02
CA THR A 254 11.15 -18.81 -12.46
C THR A 254 10.57 -18.51 -11.08
N VAL A 255 9.67 -19.34 -10.59
CA VAL A 255 9.09 -19.22 -9.23
C VAL A 255 10.20 -19.16 -8.17
N ALA A 256 11.18 -20.09 -8.26
CA ALA A 256 12.29 -20.13 -7.31
C ALA A 256 13.18 -18.88 -7.36
N GLU A 257 13.46 -18.36 -8.55
CA GLU A 257 14.24 -17.13 -8.72
C GLU A 257 13.48 -15.91 -8.22
N ASN A 258 12.17 -15.79 -8.47
CA ASN A 258 11.34 -14.75 -7.89
C ASN A 258 11.36 -14.81 -6.35
N ILE A 259 11.18 -16.00 -5.76
CA ILE A 259 11.26 -16.20 -4.31
C ILE A 259 12.63 -15.76 -3.78
N SER A 260 13.71 -16.21 -4.42
CA SER A 260 15.08 -15.88 -4.00
C SER A 260 15.35 -14.39 -4.09
N LEU A 261 14.91 -13.74 -5.16
CA LEU A 261 15.03 -12.29 -5.35
C LEU A 261 14.34 -11.51 -4.23
N PHE A 262 13.06 -11.84 -3.96
CA PHE A 262 12.32 -11.14 -2.91
C PHE A 262 12.87 -11.44 -1.52
N ALA A 263 13.24 -12.68 -1.23
CA ALA A 263 13.85 -13.05 0.04
C ALA A 263 15.19 -12.31 0.27
N GLY A 264 16.00 -12.15 -0.78
CA GLY A 264 17.21 -11.32 -0.74
C GLY A 264 16.92 -9.84 -0.49
N ILE A 265 15.86 -9.28 -1.09
CA ILE A 265 15.41 -7.90 -0.82
C ILE A 265 15.01 -7.72 0.66
N TYR A 266 14.44 -8.75 1.29
CA TYR A 266 14.11 -8.77 2.72
C TYR A 266 15.27 -9.16 3.64
N GLY A 267 16.49 -9.26 3.11
CA GLY A 267 17.71 -9.43 3.89
C GLY A 267 17.96 -10.84 4.41
N MET A 268 17.30 -11.86 3.83
CA MET A 268 17.59 -13.26 4.14
C MET A 268 18.94 -13.67 3.54
N ASP A 269 19.70 -14.51 4.26
CA ASP A 269 20.93 -15.07 3.73
C ASP A 269 20.65 -16.24 2.74
N ASP A 270 21.60 -16.55 1.87
CA ASP A 270 21.45 -17.55 0.80
C ASP A 270 21.08 -18.96 1.31
N LYS A 271 21.53 -19.33 2.53
CA LYS A 271 21.22 -20.64 3.13
C LYS A 271 19.78 -20.68 3.64
N GLU A 272 19.36 -19.59 4.27
CA GLU A 272 17.99 -19.43 4.75
C GLU A 272 17.00 -19.37 3.57
N ILE A 273 17.34 -18.62 2.52
CA ILE A 273 16.57 -18.54 1.26
C ILE A 273 16.37 -19.94 0.69
N LYS A 274 17.45 -20.69 0.49
CA LYS A 274 17.37 -22.03 -0.10
C LYS A 274 16.51 -22.96 0.76
N HIS A 275 16.74 -23.01 2.07
CA HIS A 275 16.00 -23.89 2.98
C HIS A 275 14.50 -23.57 2.99
N LYS A 276 14.14 -22.29 3.10
CA LYS A 276 12.74 -21.84 3.11
C LYS A 276 12.09 -22.01 1.74
N THR A 277 12.80 -21.78 0.64
CA THR A 277 12.30 -21.99 -0.71
C THR A 277 12.00 -23.46 -0.96
N ASP A 278 12.94 -24.36 -0.65
CA ASP A 278 12.75 -25.80 -0.84
C ASP A 278 11.56 -26.32 -0.01
N ALA A 279 11.46 -25.90 1.25
CA ALA A 279 10.34 -26.27 2.13
C ALA A 279 8.99 -25.74 1.61
N LEU A 280 8.97 -24.51 1.08
CA LEU A 280 7.77 -23.89 0.53
C LEU A 280 7.33 -24.60 -0.76
N LEU A 281 8.26 -24.83 -1.71
CA LEU A 281 7.97 -25.53 -2.97
C LEU A 281 7.46 -26.95 -2.73
N GLN A 282 8.06 -27.69 -1.78
CA GLN A 282 7.57 -29.00 -1.39
C GLN A 282 6.15 -28.95 -0.80
N ARG A 283 5.85 -27.95 0.05
CA ARG A 283 4.52 -27.74 0.65
C ARG A 283 3.46 -27.40 -0.39
N LEU A 284 3.86 -26.69 -1.46
CA LEU A 284 2.99 -26.26 -2.56
C LEU A 284 2.94 -27.27 -3.72
N ASN A 285 3.62 -28.43 -3.61
CA ASN A 285 3.73 -29.46 -4.66
C ASN A 285 4.30 -28.92 -5.99
N PHE A 286 5.29 -28.03 -5.93
CA PHE A 286 6.10 -27.59 -7.06
C PHE A 286 7.39 -28.39 -7.17
#